data_2ced048a70f6493f402c9c1f047d58c9
#
_entry.id   2ced048a70f6493f402c9c1f047d58c9
#
_cell.length_a   1.000
_cell.length_b   1.000
_cell.length_c   1.000
_cell.angle_alpha   90.00
_cell.angle_beta   90.00
_cell.angle_gamma   90.00
#
_symmetry.space_group_name_H-M   'P 1'
#
loop_
_entity.id
_entity.type
_entity.pdbx_description
1 polymer ?
#
loop_
_entity_poly.entity_id
_entity_poly.type
_entity_poly.pdbx_seq_one_letter_code
_entity_poly.pdbx_strand_id
1 'polypeptide(L)'
;LSRLLFMILVLLQMVVLPAAGPLWNIGAAYGLPVMESIAAGGTSLPAESKPSGERCPKPCTAYDVIVIGSEIEGVLLARAAHDHGKKVLILDPRPRPGGQLIQGQMIVLDEPRDKNKRSLVQGRLKSLYDGYNSKRIRKIEEFEKYYNNLLGEVPIRSGIRIEAIKTVTQGNLRSLAYIQYRARDGQLYRVTADYWVENTDHAALTGLLKVKRIPGTETLFQGGGPDPEYMAATYMLRFKNVNWTALHDATLKEYPLSNLAKKYGQDTYVDWDFGTGFSKITANFEPSSERLKLRGLNITYQRDGQAVINGLLIFDVDPSDPKSVREAVELGRAEAPRVLKFLQKNLPGFNRAKLDELPDYLYIREFDRYETLYVLKRDDLLQSRMFPDNVSIGGYAIDVQGTRRFPDGAVLGKPDRYGLPLRSFLLKEMDNVIVAGKNAGAAADAYGSVRIIPNTALAAEVIGILLGREEKKLRNLDAEDFKRIHRYLDQEYGIRVRA
;
A
#
# COMPACT_ATOMS: atom_id res chain seq x y z
N LEU A 1 -24.95 3.05 -19.89
CA LEU A 1 -25.98 2.00 -19.64
C LEU A 1 -25.33 0.61 -19.52
N SER A 2 -24.33 0.25 -20.36
CA SER A 2 -23.68 -1.07 -20.30
C SER A 2 -22.91 -1.35 -19.00
N ARG A 3 -22.28 -0.35 -18.39
CA ARG A 3 -21.56 -0.49 -17.10
C ARG A 3 -22.49 -0.77 -15.91
N LEU A 4 -23.75 -0.32 -15.98
CA LEU A 4 -24.71 -0.49 -14.88
C LEU A 4 -25.35 -1.89 -14.90
N LEU A 5 -25.62 -2.42 -16.09
CA LEU A 5 -26.30 -3.73 -16.24
C LEU A 5 -25.38 -4.90 -15.84
N PHE A 6 -24.09 -4.80 -16.13
CA PHE A 6 -23.13 -5.89 -15.89
C PHE A 6 -22.78 -6.09 -14.41
N MET A 7 -22.75 -5.01 -13.65
CA MET A 7 -22.51 -5.08 -12.19
C MET A 7 -23.71 -5.65 -11.39
N ILE A 8 -24.91 -5.64 -11.96
CA ILE A 8 -26.12 -6.19 -11.31
C ILE A 8 -26.20 -7.72 -11.43
N LEU A 9 -25.67 -8.29 -12.53
CA LEU A 9 -25.75 -9.74 -12.75
C LEU A 9 -24.76 -10.57 -11.92
N VAL A 10 -23.60 -10.02 -11.56
CA VAL A 10 -22.59 -10.72 -10.75
C VAL A 10 -23.00 -10.85 -9.27
N LEU A 11 -23.95 -10.02 -8.80
CA LEU A 11 -24.40 -9.98 -7.40
C LEU A 11 -25.58 -10.91 -7.07
N LEU A 12 -26.19 -11.54 -8.07
CA LEU A 12 -27.42 -12.37 -7.86
C LEU A 12 -27.16 -13.86 -7.63
N GLN A 13 -25.92 -14.34 -7.67
CA GLN A 13 -25.63 -15.79 -7.56
C GLN A 13 -25.06 -16.28 -6.22
N MET A 14 -25.06 -15.43 -5.17
CA MET A 14 -24.62 -15.90 -3.84
C MET A 14 -25.65 -15.59 -2.75
N VAL A 15 -26.78 -16.23 -2.80
CA VAL A 15 -27.69 -16.34 -1.63
C VAL A 15 -28.35 -17.72 -1.66
N VAL A 16 -27.83 -18.64 -0.89
CA VAL A 16 -28.57 -19.69 -0.18
C VAL A 16 -27.68 -20.26 0.91
N LEU A 17 -28.01 -20.05 2.17
CA LEU A 17 -27.90 -21.04 3.26
C LEU A 17 -28.71 -20.57 4.48
N PRO A 18 -29.27 -21.50 5.25
CA PRO A 18 -30.33 -21.21 6.21
C PRO A 18 -29.90 -21.08 7.67
N ALA A 19 -30.73 -20.41 8.34
CA ALA A 19 -31.23 -20.32 9.70
C ALA A 19 -30.66 -21.18 10.88
N ALA A 20 -30.52 -20.46 11.97
CA ALA A 20 -31.15 -20.53 13.29
C ALA A 20 -30.57 -21.37 14.41
N GLY A 21 -30.41 -20.70 15.54
CA GLY A 21 -30.71 -21.11 16.90
C GLY A 21 -29.56 -20.93 17.92
N PRO A 22 -29.86 -20.88 19.24
CA PRO A 22 -30.58 -19.80 19.92
C PRO A 22 -29.73 -19.07 21.02
N LEU A 23 -30.34 -18.00 21.53
CA LEU A 23 -29.99 -17.14 22.68
C LEU A 23 -29.58 -17.86 23.97
N TRP A 24 -28.56 -17.31 24.67
CA TRP A 24 -28.48 -17.35 26.13
C TRP A 24 -28.08 -15.96 26.67
N ASN A 25 -28.99 -15.50 27.55
CA ASN A 25 -28.87 -14.30 28.37
C ASN A 25 -28.16 -14.68 29.68
N ILE A 26 -27.15 -13.94 30.11
CA ILE A 26 -26.84 -13.82 31.55
C ILE A 26 -26.33 -12.38 31.80
N GLY A 27 -27.14 -11.64 32.58
CA GLY A 27 -26.73 -10.37 33.17
C GLY A 27 -26.06 -10.59 34.51
N ALA A 28 -25.14 -9.74 34.87
CA ALA A 28 -24.84 -9.39 36.26
C ALA A 28 -24.17 -8.01 36.36
N ALA A 29 -24.74 -7.19 37.21
CA ALA A 29 -24.36 -5.84 37.60
C ALA A 29 -23.09 -5.83 38.46
N TYR A 30 -22.28 -4.75 38.30
CA TYR A 30 -21.48 -4.23 39.42
C TYR A 30 -21.37 -2.69 39.31
N GLY A 31 -21.56 -2.06 40.47
CA GLY A 31 -21.77 -0.67 40.68
C GLY A 31 -20.53 0.23 40.55
N LEU A 32 -20.81 1.50 40.34
CA LEU A 32 -19.87 2.61 40.31
C LEU A 32 -19.69 3.16 41.74
N PRO A 33 -18.52 3.68 42.10
CA PRO A 33 -18.42 4.74 43.10
C PRO A 33 -18.25 6.13 42.43
N VAL A 34 -19.02 7.04 42.91
CA VAL A 34 -18.95 8.49 42.68
C VAL A 34 -17.64 8.99 43.30
N MET A 35 -16.89 9.81 42.59
CA MET A 35 -15.86 10.68 43.20
C MET A 35 -16.07 12.13 42.86
N GLU A 36 -15.97 12.91 43.91
CA GLU A 36 -16.21 14.33 44.03
C GLU A 36 -15.26 15.22 43.23
N SER A 37 -15.76 16.36 42.88
CA SER A 37 -15.05 17.49 42.25
C SER A 37 -14.02 18.10 43.20
N ILE A 38 -12.78 18.29 42.73
CA ILE A 38 -11.83 19.24 43.34
C ILE A 38 -11.44 20.28 42.30
N ALA A 39 -11.52 21.50 42.73
CA ALA A 39 -11.43 22.75 41.97
C ALA A 39 -10.00 23.05 41.46
N ALA A 40 -9.99 23.85 40.41
CA ALA A 40 -8.89 24.40 39.66
C ALA A 40 -7.76 25.03 40.49
N GLY A 41 -6.53 24.63 40.17
CA GLY A 41 -5.32 25.39 40.42
C GLY A 41 -4.48 25.38 39.17
N GLY A 42 -4.48 26.50 38.44
CA GLY A 42 -3.64 26.65 37.25
C GLY A 42 -2.17 26.73 37.65
N THR A 43 -1.41 25.70 37.18
CA THR A 43 0.04 25.80 37.07
C THR A 43 0.41 25.51 35.62
N SER A 44 0.98 26.53 34.97
CA SER A 44 1.60 26.44 33.65
C SER A 44 2.67 25.29 33.70
N LEU A 45 2.46 24.25 32.91
CA LEU A 45 3.46 23.23 32.69
C LEU A 45 4.71 23.86 32.06
N PRO A 46 5.93 23.55 32.58
CA PRO A 46 7.17 24.01 31.96
C PRO A 46 7.29 23.42 30.56
N ALA A 47 7.76 24.24 29.60
CA ALA A 47 8.11 23.78 28.26
C ALA A 47 9.03 22.55 28.38
N GLU A 48 8.61 21.42 27.77
CA GLU A 48 9.42 20.19 27.75
C GLU A 48 10.79 20.50 27.17
N SER A 49 11.82 20.42 27.99
CA SER A 49 13.21 20.51 27.57
C SER A 49 13.50 19.38 26.57
N LYS A 50 14.02 19.72 25.39
CA LYS A 50 14.55 18.74 24.44
C LYS A 50 15.50 17.79 25.18
N PRO A 51 15.37 16.46 25.02
CA PRO A 51 16.17 15.50 25.76
C PRO A 51 17.68 15.73 25.56
N SER A 52 18.44 15.77 26.65
CA SER A 52 19.90 15.86 26.69
C SER A 52 20.54 14.51 26.33
N GLY A 53 20.11 13.90 25.20
CA GLY A 53 20.72 12.72 24.63
C GLY A 53 21.82 13.11 23.64
N GLU A 54 22.83 12.26 23.45
CA GLU A 54 23.98 12.46 22.55
C GLU A 54 23.64 13.25 21.29
N ARG A 55 24.18 14.45 21.19
CA ARG A 55 23.92 15.33 20.03
C ARG A 55 24.52 14.71 18.77
N CYS A 56 23.83 14.86 17.65
CA CYS A 56 24.36 14.45 16.36
C CYS A 56 25.76 15.05 16.13
N PRO A 57 26.80 14.23 15.85
CA PRO A 57 28.13 14.73 15.58
C PRO A 57 28.13 15.66 14.35
N LYS A 58 28.78 16.82 14.46
CA LYS A 58 28.88 17.78 13.35
C LYS A 58 29.86 17.29 12.25
N PRO A 59 29.63 17.58 10.98
CA PRO A 59 28.45 18.31 10.45
C PRO A 59 27.18 17.46 10.47
N CYS A 60 26.07 18.06 10.92
CA CYS A 60 24.76 17.42 10.99
C CYS A 60 23.68 18.43 10.58
N THR A 61 22.80 18.03 9.68
CA THR A 61 21.69 18.86 9.19
C THR A 61 20.38 18.43 9.85
N ALA A 62 19.61 19.39 10.37
CA ALA A 62 18.33 19.17 10.99
C ALA A 62 17.17 19.38 10.01
N TYR A 63 16.14 18.52 10.16
CA TYR A 63 14.87 18.57 9.44
C TYR A 63 13.72 18.43 10.45
N ASP A 64 12.51 18.81 10.06
CA ASP A 64 11.30 18.50 10.82
C ASP A 64 10.86 17.07 10.50
N VAL A 65 10.92 16.68 9.22
CA VAL A 65 10.49 15.36 8.75
C VAL A 65 11.50 14.78 7.76
N ILE A 66 11.92 13.54 7.98
CA ILE A 66 12.68 12.77 6.99
C ILE A 66 11.88 11.53 6.62
N VAL A 67 11.63 11.34 5.33
CA VAL A 67 10.98 10.16 4.77
C VAL A 67 12.05 9.25 4.16
N ILE A 68 12.08 7.99 4.55
CA ILE A 68 12.92 6.95 3.96
C ILE A 68 12.08 6.16 2.95
N GLY A 69 12.44 6.28 1.68
CA GLY A 69 11.69 5.72 0.55
C GLY A 69 10.84 6.78 -0.15
N SER A 70 10.48 6.49 -1.39
CA SER A 70 9.71 7.38 -2.27
C SER A 70 8.55 6.66 -2.95
N GLU A 71 7.91 5.74 -2.23
CA GLU A 71 6.56 5.29 -2.63
C GLU A 71 5.61 6.47 -2.62
N ILE A 72 4.52 6.40 -3.36
CA ILE A 72 3.59 7.53 -3.51
C ILE A 72 3.06 8.05 -2.16
N GLU A 73 2.90 7.17 -1.17
CA GLU A 73 2.46 7.52 0.17
C GLU A 73 3.46 8.43 0.89
N GLY A 74 4.76 8.10 0.80
CA GLY A 74 5.81 8.92 1.40
C GLY A 74 5.91 10.29 0.74
N VAL A 75 5.70 10.34 -0.58
CA VAL A 75 5.67 11.62 -1.33
C VAL A 75 4.46 12.46 -0.93
N LEU A 76 3.28 11.86 -0.75
CA LEU A 76 2.08 12.56 -0.28
C LEU A 76 2.26 13.15 1.13
N LEU A 77 2.83 12.35 2.06
CA LEU A 77 3.15 12.81 3.40
C LEU A 77 4.16 13.96 3.38
N ALA A 78 5.27 13.76 2.67
CA ALA A 78 6.34 14.75 2.54
C ALA A 78 5.80 16.06 1.94
N ARG A 79 5.03 15.98 0.86
CA ARG A 79 4.43 17.13 0.21
C ARG A 79 3.43 17.85 1.13
N ALA A 80 2.57 17.12 1.82
CA ALA A 80 1.61 17.73 2.73
C ALA A 80 2.32 18.47 3.89
N ALA A 81 3.34 17.88 4.49
CA ALA A 81 4.14 18.53 5.53
C ALA A 81 4.90 19.76 4.98
N HIS A 82 5.51 19.66 3.79
CA HIS A 82 6.22 20.75 3.13
C HIS A 82 5.31 21.95 2.83
N ASP A 83 4.11 21.71 2.32
CA ASP A 83 3.12 22.77 2.03
C ASP A 83 2.68 23.54 3.29
N HIS A 84 2.89 22.96 4.49
CA HIS A 84 2.69 23.60 5.78
C HIS A 84 3.98 24.18 6.41
N GLY A 85 5.01 24.40 5.58
CA GLY A 85 6.23 25.08 6.00
C GLY A 85 7.24 24.21 6.74
N LYS A 86 7.04 22.88 6.80
CA LYS A 86 8.02 21.98 7.43
C LYS A 86 9.22 21.77 6.52
N LYS A 87 10.40 21.72 7.13
CA LYS A 87 11.64 21.35 6.44
C LYS A 87 11.70 19.84 6.26
N VAL A 88 11.44 19.37 5.05
CA VAL A 88 11.32 17.95 4.71
C VAL A 88 12.49 17.49 3.82
N LEU A 89 12.88 16.22 3.95
CA LEU A 89 13.81 15.54 3.04
C LEU A 89 13.33 14.10 2.79
N ILE A 90 13.31 13.69 1.53
CA ILE A 90 13.14 12.29 1.16
C ILE A 90 14.51 11.67 0.89
N LEU A 91 14.79 10.52 1.51
CA LEU A 91 15.99 9.72 1.31
C LEU A 91 15.56 8.34 0.77
N ASP A 92 15.85 8.07 -0.49
CA ASP A 92 15.46 6.79 -1.11
C ASP A 92 16.69 5.88 -1.30
N PRO A 93 16.70 4.66 -0.70
CA PRO A 93 17.74 3.68 -0.97
C PRO A 93 17.81 3.23 -2.42
N ARG A 94 16.68 3.26 -3.15
CA ARG A 94 16.64 2.89 -4.57
C ARG A 94 17.34 3.94 -5.44
N PRO A 95 17.90 3.51 -6.59
CA PRO A 95 18.68 4.42 -7.46
C PRO A 95 17.83 5.52 -8.12
N ARG A 96 16.51 5.31 -8.26
CA ARG A 96 15.56 6.28 -8.82
C ARG A 96 14.31 6.34 -7.95
N PRO A 97 13.62 7.51 -7.86
CA PRO A 97 12.38 7.62 -7.12
C PRO A 97 11.20 6.96 -7.85
N GLY A 98 10.06 6.84 -7.16
CA GLY A 98 8.79 6.45 -7.75
C GLY A 98 8.26 5.07 -7.35
N GLY A 99 9.07 4.26 -6.67
CA GLY A 99 8.63 3.02 -6.05
C GLY A 99 7.88 2.06 -6.97
N GLN A 100 6.93 1.34 -6.41
CA GLN A 100 6.12 0.37 -7.16
C GLN A 100 5.32 0.99 -8.31
N LEU A 101 4.86 2.24 -8.16
CA LEU A 101 4.04 2.89 -9.18
C LEU A 101 4.83 3.15 -10.45
N ILE A 102 6.05 3.70 -10.32
CA ILE A 102 6.86 4.13 -11.46
C ILE A 102 7.91 3.08 -11.82
N GLN A 103 8.81 2.71 -10.90
CA GLN A 103 9.87 1.76 -11.19
C GLN A 103 9.34 0.33 -11.38
N GLY A 104 8.39 -0.10 -10.53
CA GLY A 104 7.70 -1.37 -10.64
C GLY A 104 6.60 -1.39 -11.70
N GLN A 105 6.29 -0.25 -12.31
CA GLN A 105 5.23 -0.07 -13.33
C GLN A 105 3.87 -0.62 -12.89
N MET A 106 3.56 -0.58 -11.59
CA MET A 106 2.27 -1.03 -11.06
C MET A 106 1.18 0.02 -11.34
N ILE A 107 0.79 0.12 -12.61
CA ILE A 107 -0.22 1.06 -13.11
C ILE A 107 -1.60 0.41 -13.35
N VAL A 108 -1.80 -0.79 -12.84
CA VAL A 108 -3.12 -1.43 -12.70
C VAL A 108 -3.71 -0.98 -11.37
N LEU A 109 -4.55 0.04 -11.40
CA LEU A 109 -5.04 0.69 -10.18
C LEU A 109 -6.27 -0.01 -9.61
N ASP A 110 -6.16 -0.45 -8.36
CA ASP A 110 -7.28 -0.94 -7.55
C ASP A 110 -8.04 0.25 -6.95
N GLU A 111 -9.35 0.32 -7.16
CA GLU A 111 -10.19 1.39 -6.62
C GLU A 111 -11.09 0.87 -5.49
N PRO A 112 -10.83 1.23 -4.21
CA PRO A 112 -11.70 0.87 -3.11
C PRO A 112 -13.06 1.56 -3.23
N ARG A 113 -14.12 0.78 -3.00
CA ARG A 113 -15.52 1.24 -3.12
C ARG A 113 -16.35 0.73 -1.95
N ASP A 114 -17.29 1.56 -1.49
CA ASP A 114 -18.27 1.15 -0.49
C ASP A 114 -19.31 0.16 -1.08
N LYS A 115 -20.19 -0.35 -0.23
CA LYS A 115 -21.30 -1.25 -0.65
C LYS A 115 -22.23 -0.64 -1.70
N ASN A 116 -22.31 0.69 -1.75
CA ASN A 116 -23.09 1.43 -2.76
C ASN A 116 -22.26 1.73 -4.01
N LYS A 117 -21.08 1.13 -4.16
CA LYS A 117 -20.13 1.29 -5.28
C LYS A 117 -19.56 2.69 -5.45
N ARG A 118 -19.67 3.54 -4.44
CA ARG A 118 -19.06 4.87 -4.44
C ARG A 118 -17.55 4.73 -4.16
N SER A 119 -16.75 5.46 -4.91
CA SER A 119 -15.31 5.52 -4.70
C SER A 119 -14.97 6.06 -3.31
N LEU A 120 -14.01 5.43 -2.65
CA LEU A 120 -13.46 5.87 -1.37
C LEU A 120 -12.14 6.64 -1.55
N VAL A 121 -11.69 6.86 -2.77
CA VAL A 121 -10.48 7.62 -3.07
C VAL A 121 -10.71 9.10 -2.78
N GLN A 122 -9.84 9.68 -1.94
CA GLN A 122 -9.91 11.07 -1.51
C GLN A 122 -8.52 11.71 -1.56
N GLY A 123 -8.45 12.98 -1.15
CA GLY A 123 -7.20 13.74 -1.10
C GLY A 123 -6.57 13.95 -2.48
N ARG A 124 -5.29 14.21 -2.52
CA ARG A 124 -4.53 14.49 -3.76
C ARG A 124 -4.48 13.31 -4.71
N LEU A 125 -4.47 12.09 -4.16
CA LEU A 125 -4.49 10.88 -4.97
C LEU A 125 -5.74 10.78 -5.86
N LYS A 126 -6.86 11.41 -5.47
CA LYS A 126 -8.09 11.41 -6.26
C LYS A 126 -7.87 11.92 -7.68
N SER A 127 -7.00 12.89 -7.90
CA SER A 127 -6.72 13.43 -9.24
C SER A 127 -6.04 12.41 -10.16
N LEU A 128 -5.24 11.48 -9.62
CA LEU A 128 -4.71 10.34 -10.38
C LEU A 128 -5.83 9.41 -10.83
N TYR A 129 -6.74 9.04 -9.91
CA TYR A 129 -7.87 8.15 -10.22
C TYR A 129 -8.87 8.79 -11.18
N ASP A 130 -9.15 10.08 -11.04
CA ASP A 130 -9.99 10.82 -11.98
C ASP A 130 -9.34 10.89 -13.38
N GLY A 131 -8.02 11.09 -13.43
CA GLY A 131 -7.25 11.04 -14.68
C GLY A 131 -7.25 9.66 -15.31
N TYR A 132 -7.07 8.61 -14.50
CA TYR A 132 -7.12 7.21 -14.92
C TYR A 132 -8.52 6.82 -15.42
N ASN A 133 -9.56 7.10 -14.67
CA ASN A 133 -10.95 6.77 -15.04
C ASN A 133 -11.44 7.54 -16.27
N SER A 134 -10.96 8.77 -16.46
CA SER A 134 -11.25 9.59 -17.66
C SER A 134 -10.31 9.34 -18.83
N LYS A 135 -9.39 8.35 -18.73
CA LYS A 135 -8.42 7.96 -19.76
C LYS A 135 -7.33 9.00 -20.09
N ARG A 136 -7.22 10.06 -19.29
CA ARG A 136 -6.16 11.08 -19.44
C ARG A 136 -4.79 10.60 -18.92
N ILE A 137 -4.81 9.68 -17.94
CA ILE A 137 -3.61 9.05 -17.37
C ILE A 137 -3.74 7.55 -17.65
N ARG A 138 -2.93 7.03 -18.59
CA ARG A 138 -2.92 5.61 -18.98
C ARG A 138 -1.52 5.10 -19.26
N LYS A 139 -0.64 5.91 -19.86
CA LYS A 139 0.73 5.53 -20.18
C LYS A 139 1.65 5.80 -18.99
N ILE A 140 2.73 5.05 -18.88
CA ILE A 140 3.67 5.19 -17.78
C ILE A 140 4.21 6.62 -17.66
N GLU A 141 4.47 7.28 -18.78
CA GLU A 141 4.99 8.66 -18.82
C GLU A 141 4.00 9.67 -18.20
N GLU A 142 2.69 9.38 -18.26
CA GLU A 142 1.64 10.21 -17.66
C GLU A 142 1.56 9.98 -16.15
N PHE A 143 1.82 8.74 -15.69
CA PHE A 143 1.98 8.44 -14.26
C PHE A 143 3.24 9.10 -13.70
N GLU A 144 4.36 9.06 -14.43
CA GLU A 144 5.60 9.75 -14.05
C GLU A 144 5.40 11.26 -13.95
N LYS A 145 4.70 11.86 -14.92
CA LYS A 145 4.35 13.29 -14.87
C LYS A 145 3.50 13.62 -13.64
N TYR A 146 2.49 12.79 -13.35
CA TYR A 146 1.68 12.97 -12.16
C TYR A 146 2.53 12.89 -10.88
N TYR A 147 3.37 11.86 -10.76
CA TYR A 147 4.25 11.65 -9.63
C TYR A 147 5.23 12.83 -9.42
N ASN A 148 5.86 13.30 -10.49
CA ASN A 148 6.79 14.43 -10.43
C ASN A 148 6.08 15.73 -10.04
N ASN A 149 4.87 15.97 -10.53
CA ASN A 149 4.04 17.10 -10.11
C ASN A 149 3.66 17.02 -8.63
N LEU A 150 3.36 15.81 -8.13
CA LEU A 150 3.06 15.59 -6.73
C LEU A 150 4.28 15.84 -5.85
N LEU A 151 5.45 15.33 -6.24
CA LEU A 151 6.72 15.57 -5.56
C LEU A 151 7.04 17.07 -5.49
N GLY A 152 6.86 17.80 -6.61
CA GLY A 152 7.06 19.25 -6.70
C GLY A 152 8.46 19.66 -6.23
N GLU A 153 8.51 20.59 -5.26
CA GLU A 153 9.77 21.14 -4.72
C GLU A 153 10.32 20.36 -3.51
N VAL A 154 9.68 19.26 -3.11
CA VAL A 154 10.17 18.45 -1.98
C VAL A 154 11.55 17.88 -2.30
N PRO A 155 12.58 18.17 -1.49
CA PRO A 155 13.93 17.67 -1.75
C PRO A 155 13.99 16.15 -1.63
N ILE A 156 14.61 15.48 -2.61
CA ILE A 156 14.83 14.04 -2.63
C ILE A 156 16.28 13.70 -2.96
N ARG A 157 16.83 12.70 -2.30
CA ARG A 157 18.10 12.06 -2.62
C ARG A 157 17.91 10.56 -2.77
N SER A 158 18.14 10.06 -3.98
CA SER A 158 18.03 8.64 -4.31
C SER A 158 19.38 7.95 -4.38
N GLY A 159 19.39 6.62 -4.21
CA GLY A 159 20.60 5.79 -4.20
C GLY A 159 21.44 5.99 -2.95
N ILE A 160 20.77 6.27 -1.82
CA ILE A 160 21.46 6.37 -0.52
C ILE A 160 21.63 4.99 0.12
N ARG A 161 22.60 4.88 1.03
CA ARG A 161 22.73 3.71 1.91
C ARG A 161 22.81 4.19 3.35
N ILE A 162 21.90 3.71 4.20
CA ILE A 162 21.96 3.97 5.64
C ILE A 162 23.14 3.17 6.19
N GLU A 163 24.12 3.88 6.78
CA GLU A 163 25.33 3.29 7.35
C GLU A 163 25.19 3.05 8.86
N ALA A 164 24.52 3.96 9.55
CA ALA A 164 24.31 3.88 10.98
C ALA A 164 23.04 4.62 11.42
N ILE A 165 22.44 4.13 12.48
CA ILE A 165 21.34 4.78 13.20
C ILE A 165 21.74 4.96 14.66
N LYS A 166 21.27 6.03 15.29
CA LYS A 166 21.42 6.25 16.73
C LYS A 166 20.05 6.46 17.36
N THR A 167 19.73 5.64 18.34
CA THR A 167 18.54 5.79 19.17
C THR A 167 18.89 6.25 20.55
N VAL A 168 17.98 6.99 21.18
CA VAL A 168 18.03 7.37 22.60
C VAL A 168 16.77 6.86 23.28
N THR A 169 16.88 6.50 24.55
CA THR A 169 15.76 5.99 25.33
C THR A 169 15.37 7.00 26.40
N GLN A 170 14.08 7.29 26.50
CA GLN A 170 13.50 8.12 27.55
C GLN A 170 12.33 7.36 28.18
N GLY A 171 12.50 6.91 29.42
CA GLY A 171 11.55 5.99 30.04
C GLY A 171 11.46 4.67 29.24
N ASN A 172 10.25 4.29 28.85
CA ASN A 172 9.98 3.07 28.09
C ASN A 172 9.96 3.29 26.56
N LEU A 173 10.19 4.51 26.08
CA LEU A 173 10.17 4.86 24.67
C LEU A 173 11.56 5.15 24.15
N ARG A 174 11.82 4.70 22.93
CA ARG A 174 12.99 5.06 22.16
C ARG A 174 12.67 6.13 21.13
N SER A 175 13.61 7.01 20.87
CA SER A 175 13.54 7.96 19.77
C SER A 175 14.74 7.75 18.85
N LEU A 176 14.52 7.85 17.54
CA LEU A 176 15.59 7.91 16.57
C LEU A 176 16.21 9.31 16.57
N ALA A 177 17.44 9.42 17.07
CA ALA A 177 18.11 10.69 17.26
C ALA A 177 18.74 11.22 15.96
N TYR A 178 19.48 10.37 15.25
CA TYR A 178 20.04 10.70 13.95
C TYR A 178 20.30 9.45 13.12
N ILE A 179 20.43 9.64 11.82
CA ILE A 179 20.98 8.64 10.89
C ILE A 179 22.24 9.17 10.23
N GLN A 180 23.12 8.26 9.86
CA GLN A 180 24.25 8.49 9.00
C GLN A 180 24.05 7.70 7.71
N TYR A 181 24.10 8.37 6.57
CA TYR A 181 23.93 7.72 5.29
C TYR A 181 25.01 8.14 4.30
N ARG A 182 25.33 7.25 3.40
CA ARG A 182 26.22 7.49 2.26
C ARG A 182 25.37 7.82 1.06
N ALA A 183 25.65 8.95 0.42
CA ALA A 183 24.99 9.34 -0.82
C ALA A 183 25.69 8.70 -2.04
N ARG A 184 25.09 8.86 -3.20
CA ARG A 184 25.57 8.28 -4.46
C ARG A 184 26.93 8.78 -4.88
N ASP A 185 27.28 9.99 -4.47
CA ASP A 185 28.61 10.60 -4.68
C ASP A 185 29.71 10.03 -3.76
N GLY A 186 29.36 9.07 -2.90
CA GLY A 186 30.24 8.46 -1.91
C GLY A 186 30.41 9.27 -0.62
N GLN A 187 29.85 10.48 -0.53
CA GLN A 187 29.95 11.33 0.66
C GLN A 187 29.04 10.81 1.80
N LEU A 188 29.49 11.04 3.01
CA LEU A 188 28.82 10.65 4.23
C LEU A 188 28.10 11.84 4.87
N TYR A 189 26.80 11.70 5.08
CA TYR A 189 25.96 12.73 5.65
C TYR A 189 25.36 12.26 6.98
N ARG A 190 25.17 13.20 7.90
CA ARG A 190 24.43 13.01 9.15
C ARG A 190 23.26 13.95 9.18
N VAL A 191 22.09 13.41 9.56
CA VAL A 191 20.86 14.19 9.63
C VAL A 191 20.06 13.81 10.88
N THR A 192 19.32 14.79 11.40
CA THR A 192 18.34 14.62 12.46
C THR A 192 16.96 14.99 11.95
N ALA A 193 15.92 14.44 12.58
CA ALA A 193 14.53 14.85 12.33
C ALA A 193 13.70 14.79 13.61
N ASP A 194 12.68 15.64 13.70
CA ASP A 194 11.66 15.52 14.73
C ASP A 194 10.82 14.25 14.49
N TYR A 195 10.50 13.94 13.22
CA TYR A 195 9.84 12.70 12.80
C TYR A 195 10.55 12.01 11.64
N TRP A 196 10.59 10.69 11.73
CA TRP A 196 11.13 9.79 10.72
C TRP A 196 10.00 8.94 10.16
N VAL A 197 9.99 8.75 8.85
CA VAL A 197 8.94 7.98 8.17
C VAL A 197 9.55 6.82 7.40
N GLU A 198 9.16 5.59 7.70
CA GLU A 198 9.46 4.43 6.87
C GLU A 198 8.43 4.34 5.73
N ASN A 199 8.90 4.41 4.50
CA ASN A 199 8.06 4.27 3.32
C ASN A 199 8.75 3.46 2.20
N THR A 200 9.62 2.52 2.58
CA THR A 200 10.16 1.56 1.62
C THR A 200 9.30 0.29 1.57
N ASP A 201 9.49 -0.50 0.54
CA ASP A 201 8.89 -1.82 0.40
C ASP A 201 9.77 -2.95 0.97
N HIS A 202 10.87 -2.59 1.67
CA HIS A 202 11.86 -3.51 2.21
C HIS A 202 12.33 -3.13 3.63
N ALA A 203 11.56 -2.32 4.36
CA ALA A 203 11.81 -1.94 5.75
C ALA A 203 13.23 -1.36 6.00
N ALA A 204 13.71 -0.51 5.10
CA ALA A 204 15.08 0.00 5.11
C ALA A 204 15.48 0.75 6.39
N LEU A 205 14.55 1.42 7.05
CA LEU A 205 14.74 2.07 8.34
C LEU A 205 14.29 1.15 9.48
N THR A 206 13.06 0.65 9.42
CA THR A 206 12.45 -0.10 10.52
C THR A 206 13.16 -1.41 10.80
N GLY A 207 13.70 -2.07 9.78
CA GLY A 207 14.53 -3.27 9.92
C GLY A 207 15.80 -3.05 10.77
N LEU A 208 16.32 -1.81 10.83
CA LEU A 208 17.48 -1.46 11.64
C LEU A 208 17.12 -1.15 13.10
N LEU A 209 15.86 -0.85 13.39
CA LEU A 209 15.43 -0.39 14.73
C LEU A 209 15.30 -1.50 15.77
N LYS A 210 15.33 -2.77 15.38
CA LYS A 210 15.17 -3.92 16.28
C LYS A 210 13.91 -3.79 17.14
N VAL A 211 12.79 -3.49 16.50
CA VAL A 211 11.44 -3.45 17.07
C VAL A 211 10.70 -4.74 16.75
N LYS A 212 9.64 -5.06 17.50
CA LYS A 212 8.92 -6.32 17.35
C LYS A 212 8.19 -6.39 16.02
N ARG A 213 8.44 -7.47 15.25
CA ARG A 213 7.80 -7.78 13.99
C ARG A 213 6.33 -8.20 14.19
N ILE A 214 5.45 -7.79 13.30
CA ILE A 214 4.10 -8.34 13.16
C ILE A 214 4.21 -9.63 12.34
N PRO A 215 3.67 -10.77 12.79
CA PRO A 215 3.63 -11.99 11.99
C PRO A 215 2.94 -11.76 10.64
N GLY A 216 3.51 -12.30 9.58
CA GLY A 216 3.05 -12.13 8.19
C GLY A 216 2.21 -13.30 7.68
N THR A 217 2.24 -13.49 6.38
CA THR A 217 1.44 -14.48 5.64
C THR A 217 1.70 -15.91 6.10
N GLU A 218 2.86 -16.21 6.70
CA GLU A 218 3.19 -17.50 7.31
C GLU A 218 2.17 -17.98 8.36
N THR A 219 1.37 -17.07 8.91
CA THR A 219 0.36 -17.40 9.94
C THR A 219 -1.04 -17.68 9.41
N LEU A 220 -1.27 -17.50 8.11
CA LEU A 220 -2.64 -17.55 7.54
C LEU A 220 -3.10 -18.95 7.15
N PHE A 221 -2.19 -19.84 6.78
CA PHE A 221 -2.52 -21.12 6.21
C PHE A 221 -1.99 -22.25 7.07
N GLN A 222 -2.74 -23.36 7.14
CA GLN A 222 -2.29 -24.56 7.84
C GLN A 222 -1.01 -25.08 7.19
N GLY A 223 -0.03 -25.46 8.01
CA GLY A 223 1.30 -25.89 7.55
C GLY A 223 2.30 -24.76 7.32
N GLY A 224 1.98 -23.53 7.76
CA GLY A 224 2.94 -22.45 7.85
C GLY A 224 4.14 -22.85 8.69
N GLY A 225 5.35 -22.47 8.25
CA GLY A 225 6.61 -22.74 8.96
C GLY A 225 6.98 -21.63 9.96
N PRO A 226 8.06 -21.82 10.71
CA PRO A 226 8.57 -20.80 11.61
C PRO A 226 9.19 -19.60 10.85
N ASP A 227 9.56 -19.79 9.60
CA ASP A 227 10.22 -18.78 8.79
C ASP A 227 9.22 -17.79 8.18
N PRO A 228 9.57 -16.51 8.08
CA PRO A 228 8.76 -15.52 7.38
C PRO A 228 8.42 -15.95 5.96
N GLU A 229 7.19 -15.73 5.55
CA GLU A 229 6.71 -15.96 4.20
C GLU A 229 5.93 -14.74 3.72
N TYR A 230 6.18 -14.32 2.48
CA TYR A 230 5.58 -13.12 1.91
C TYR A 230 4.81 -13.44 0.65
N MET A 231 3.79 -12.63 0.35
CA MET A 231 3.10 -12.67 -0.93
C MET A 231 4.10 -12.50 -2.07
N ALA A 232 3.97 -13.29 -3.12
CA ALA A 232 4.83 -13.21 -4.30
C ALA A 232 4.97 -11.78 -4.82
N ALA A 233 6.18 -11.43 -5.22
CA ALA A 233 6.41 -10.23 -6.01
C ALA A 233 5.82 -10.41 -7.43
N THR A 234 5.58 -9.30 -8.15
CA THR A 234 5.22 -9.36 -9.57
C THR A 234 6.26 -8.67 -10.42
N TYR A 235 6.64 -9.32 -11.50
CA TYR A 235 7.32 -8.67 -12.61
C TYR A 235 6.27 -8.21 -13.62
N MET A 236 6.11 -6.89 -13.77
CA MET A 236 5.13 -6.33 -14.70
C MET A 236 5.59 -6.53 -16.14
N LEU A 237 4.68 -6.95 -17.01
CA LEU A 237 4.97 -7.20 -18.41
C LEU A 237 4.38 -6.12 -19.28
N ARG A 238 5.19 -5.46 -20.10
CA ARG A 238 4.74 -4.46 -21.08
C ARG A 238 4.78 -5.00 -22.49
N PHE A 239 3.70 -4.69 -23.22
CA PHE A 239 3.52 -5.08 -24.59
C PHE A 239 3.14 -3.88 -25.46
N LYS A 240 3.53 -3.94 -26.74
CA LYS A 240 3.09 -3.06 -27.82
C LYS A 240 2.54 -3.87 -28.98
N ASN A 241 1.84 -3.20 -29.89
CA ASN A 241 1.13 -3.81 -31.02
C ASN A 241 0.04 -4.81 -30.58
N VAL A 242 -0.57 -4.59 -29.43
CA VAL A 242 -1.73 -5.35 -28.96
C VAL A 242 -2.98 -4.82 -29.68
N ASN A 243 -3.73 -5.71 -30.33
CA ASN A 243 -5.03 -5.38 -30.88
C ASN A 243 -6.11 -5.56 -29.83
N TRP A 244 -6.37 -4.47 -29.05
CA TRP A 244 -7.32 -4.51 -27.95
C TRP A 244 -8.75 -4.80 -28.39
N THR A 245 -9.17 -4.23 -29.54
CA THR A 245 -10.50 -4.48 -30.11
C THR A 245 -10.70 -5.97 -30.39
N ALA A 246 -9.68 -6.65 -30.96
CA ALA A 246 -9.78 -8.08 -31.22
C ALA A 246 -9.92 -8.90 -29.92
N LEU A 247 -9.24 -8.51 -28.83
CA LEU A 247 -9.41 -9.13 -27.51
C LEU A 247 -10.82 -8.92 -26.97
N HIS A 248 -11.30 -7.68 -27.00
CA HIS A 248 -12.63 -7.30 -26.56
C HIS A 248 -13.73 -8.05 -27.34
N ASP A 249 -13.67 -8.03 -28.67
CA ASP A 249 -14.66 -8.67 -29.52
C ASP A 249 -14.66 -10.19 -29.38
N ALA A 250 -13.48 -10.80 -29.22
CA ALA A 250 -13.37 -12.24 -28.98
C ALA A 250 -14.02 -12.66 -27.67
N THR A 251 -13.94 -11.82 -26.63
CA THR A 251 -14.60 -12.08 -25.34
C THR A 251 -16.10 -11.82 -25.41
N LEU A 252 -16.54 -10.77 -26.11
CA LEU A 252 -17.99 -10.50 -26.32
C LEU A 252 -18.71 -11.63 -27.06
N LYS A 253 -18.06 -12.26 -28.04
CA LYS A 253 -18.64 -13.38 -28.79
C LYS A 253 -18.95 -14.61 -27.94
N GLU A 254 -18.29 -14.74 -26.80
CA GLU A 254 -18.45 -15.85 -25.86
C GLU A 254 -19.57 -15.64 -24.82
N TYR A 255 -20.33 -14.53 -24.89
CA TYR A 255 -21.46 -14.35 -23.97
C TYR A 255 -22.55 -15.41 -24.18
N PRO A 256 -23.23 -15.87 -23.13
CA PRO A 256 -23.26 -15.31 -21.77
C PRO A 256 -22.01 -15.66 -20.94
N LEU A 257 -21.90 -15.04 -19.75
CA LEU A 257 -20.76 -15.19 -18.82
C LEU A 257 -20.36 -16.64 -18.51
N SER A 258 -21.32 -17.57 -18.52
CA SER A 258 -21.05 -18.99 -18.33
C SER A 258 -20.15 -19.59 -19.41
N ASN A 259 -20.30 -19.17 -20.66
CA ASN A 259 -19.45 -19.62 -21.75
C ASN A 259 -18.05 -18.97 -21.66
N LEU A 260 -18.01 -17.69 -21.29
CA LEU A 260 -16.78 -16.95 -21.07
C LEU A 260 -15.95 -17.65 -19.98
N ALA A 261 -16.57 -17.95 -18.83
CA ALA A 261 -15.94 -18.68 -17.74
C ALA A 261 -15.50 -20.10 -18.15
N LYS A 262 -16.29 -20.78 -18.99
CA LYS A 262 -15.98 -22.11 -19.50
C LYS A 262 -14.73 -22.11 -20.39
N LYS A 263 -14.56 -21.07 -21.21
CA LYS A 263 -13.46 -20.95 -22.17
C LYS A 263 -12.19 -20.34 -21.58
N TYR A 264 -12.33 -19.25 -20.83
CA TYR A 264 -11.20 -18.42 -20.38
C TYR A 264 -10.90 -18.53 -18.87
N GLY A 265 -11.84 -19.01 -18.08
CA GLY A 265 -11.75 -19.11 -16.62
C GLY A 265 -12.75 -18.19 -15.92
N GLN A 266 -12.97 -18.48 -14.63
CA GLN A 266 -13.81 -17.66 -13.77
C GLN A 266 -13.29 -16.23 -13.72
N ASP A 267 -14.16 -15.26 -13.47
CA ASP A 267 -13.84 -13.84 -13.37
C ASP A 267 -13.22 -13.20 -14.63
N THR A 268 -13.32 -13.89 -15.79
CA THR A 268 -12.86 -13.30 -17.05
C THR A 268 -13.80 -12.18 -17.49
N TYR A 269 -13.22 -11.00 -17.69
CA TYR A 269 -13.91 -9.80 -18.12
C TYR A 269 -12.97 -8.94 -18.95
N VAL A 270 -13.47 -8.31 -20.01
CA VAL A 270 -12.75 -7.33 -20.83
C VAL A 270 -13.68 -6.17 -21.17
N ASP A 271 -13.23 -4.96 -20.86
CA ASP A 271 -13.85 -3.74 -21.36
C ASP A 271 -12.89 -2.98 -22.32
N TRP A 272 -13.18 -1.69 -22.57
CA TRP A 272 -12.38 -0.88 -23.50
C TRP A 272 -10.99 -0.49 -22.95
N ASP A 273 -10.72 -0.69 -21.66
CA ASP A 273 -9.50 -0.23 -21.01
C ASP A 273 -8.84 -1.27 -20.11
N PHE A 274 -9.60 -2.29 -19.73
CA PHE A 274 -9.15 -3.27 -18.73
C PHE A 274 -9.64 -4.67 -19.10
N GLY A 275 -8.79 -5.66 -18.86
CA GLY A 275 -9.11 -7.08 -18.96
C GLY A 275 -8.62 -7.83 -17.73
N THR A 276 -9.40 -8.78 -17.24
CA THR A 276 -9.04 -9.63 -16.11
C THR A 276 -9.44 -11.07 -16.34
N GLY A 277 -8.86 -12.01 -15.56
CA GLY A 277 -9.18 -13.43 -15.61
C GLY A 277 -8.21 -14.22 -16.50
N PHE A 278 -8.72 -14.97 -17.45
CA PHE A 278 -7.95 -15.84 -18.35
C PHE A 278 -7.20 -16.97 -17.64
N SER A 279 -7.62 -17.36 -16.44
CA SER A 279 -6.95 -18.37 -15.61
C SER A 279 -6.86 -19.74 -16.29
N LYS A 280 -7.84 -20.16 -17.12
CA LYS A 280 -7.79 -21.39 -17.87
C LYS A 280 -6.77 -21.35 -19.01
N ILE A 281 -6.50 -20.17 -19.56
CA ILE A 281 -5.44 -19.99 -20.56
C ILE A 281 -4.08 -20.09 -19.85
N THR A 282 -3.87 -19.27 -18.81
CA THR A 282 -2.58 -19.18 -18.12
C THR A 282 -2.19 -20.45 -17.38
N ALA A 283 -3.17 -21.29 -16.98
CA ALA A 283 -2.91 -22.61 -16.38
C ALA A 283 -2.13 -23.57 -17.31
N ASN A 284 -2.14 -23.33 -18.64
CA ASN A 284 -1.36 -24.10 -19.60
C ASN A 284 0.04 -23.53 -19.87
N PHE A 285 0.45 -22.51 -19.16
CA PHE A 285 1.79 -21.96 -19.27
C PHE A 285 2.74 -22.70 -18.36
N GLU A 286 3.81 -23.21 -18.92
CA GLU A 286 4.88 -23.88 -18.19
C GLU A 286 6.05 -22.92 -17.96
N PRO A 287 6.20 -22.39 -16.71
CA PRO A 287 7.28 -21.47 -16.39
C PRO A 287 8.65 -22.18 -16.45
N SER A 288 9.71 -21.40 -16.72
CA SER A 288 11.08 -21.92 -16.77
C SER A 288 11.68 -22.23 -15.40
N SER A 289 11.02 -21.84 -14.33
CA SER A 289 11.49 -22.02 -12.95
C SER A 289 10.29 -22.19 -12.01
N GLU A 290 10.47 -23.00 -10.97
CA GLU A 290 9.50 -23.16 -9.89
C GLU A 290 9.26 -21.87 -9.08
N ARG A 291 10.17 -20.90 -9.17
CA ARG A 291 9.99 -19.57 -8.58
C ARG A 291 9.02 -18.70 -9.36
N LEU A 292 8.52 -19.15 -10.50
CA LEU A 292 7.63 -18.39 -11.39
C LEU A 292 6.24 -19.01 -11.46
N LYS A 293 5.22 -18.13 -11.53
CA LYS A 293 3.85 -18.52 -11.86
C LYS A 293 3.19 -17.46 -12.73
N LEU A 294 2.64 -17.86 -13.87
CA LEU A 294 1.75 -16.99 -14.63
C LEU A 294 0.32 -17.21 -14.11
N ARG A 295 -0.19 -16.30 -13.29
CA ARG A 295 -1.55 -16.36 -12.75
C ARG A 295 -2.57 -15.79 -13.74
N GLY A 296 -3.86 -15.80 -13.39
CA GLY A 296 -4.88 -15.04 -14.10
C GLY A 296 -4.43 -13.58 -14.30
N LEU A 297 -4.65 -13.07 -15.51
CA LEU A 297 -4.09 -11.79 -15.94
C LEU A 297 -4.92 -10.62 -15.42
N ASN A 298 -4.28 -9.53 -15.04
CA ASN A 298 -4.85 -8.19 -14.99
C ASN A 298 -4.16 -7.34 -16.05
N ILE A 299 -4.91 -6.94 -17.06
CA ILE A 299 -4.39 -6.25 -18.25
C ILE A 299 -4.94 -4.84 -18.27
N THR A 300 -4.09 -3.84 -18.28
CA THR A 300 -4.46 -2.45 -18.51
C THR A 300 -4.08 -2.06 -19.93
N TYR A 301 -5.08 -1.71 -20.73
CA TYR A 301 -4.84 -1.11 -22.04
C TYR A 301 -4.49 0.36 -21.87
N GLN A 302 -3.35 0.76 -22.41
CA GLN A 302 -2.89 2.13 -22.26
C GLN A 302 -3.41 3.03 -23.37
N ARG A 303 -2.97 2.90 -24.54
CA ARG A 303 -3.37 3.49 -25.83
C ARG A 303 -2.38 3.00 -26.90
N ASP A 304 -2.68 3.24 -28.16
CA ASP A 304 -1.77 3.02 -29.28
C ASP A 304 -1.20 1.59 -29.33
N GLY A 305 -2.00 0.60 -28.91
CA GLY A 305 -1.59 -0.80 -28.88
C GLY A 305 -0.67 -1.15 -27.71
N GLN A 306 -0.48 -0.28 -26.72
CA GLN A 306 0.28 -0.58 -25.52
C GLN A 306 -0.61 -1.22 -24.45
N ALA A 307 -0.09 -2.25 -23.77
CA ALA A 307 -0.73 -2.90 -22.64
C ALA A 307 0.28 -3.29 -21.56
N VAL A 308 -0.15 -3.23 -20.30
CA VAL A 308 0.61 -3.73 -19.15
C VAL A 308 -0.14 -4.87 -18.51
N ILE A 309 0.57 -5.92 -18.17
CA ILE A 309 0.02 -7.11 -17.53
C ILE A 309 0.65 -7.30 -16.14
N ASN A 310 -0.22 -7.33 -15.11
CA ASN A 310 0.09 -7.79 -13.77
C ASN A 310 -0.33 -9.27 -13.69
N GLY A 311 0.62 -10.18 -13.92
CA GLY A 311 0.31 -11.62 -13.99
C GLY A 311 1.50 -12.55 -13.72
N LEU A 312 2.75 -12.12 -13.93
CA LEU A 312 3.94 -12.94 -13.70
C LEU A 312 4.41 -12.79 -12.25
N LEU A 313 4.07 -13.78 -11.42
CA LEU A 313 4.51 -13.87 -10.02
C LEU A 313 5.91 -14.45 -9.93
N ILE A 314 6.68 -13.92 -8.96
CA ILE A 314 8.00 -14.42 -8.57
C ILE A 314 7.97 -14.68 -7.06
N PHE A 315 8.18 -15.94 -6.68
CA PHE A 315 8.26 -16.38 -5.30
C PHE A 315 9.67 -16.22 -4.72
N ASP A 316 9.78 -16.30 -3.41
CA ASP A 316 11.03 -16.33 -2.66
C ASP A 316 11.94 -15.12 -2.99
N VAL A 317 11.34 -13.94 -2.98
CA VAL A 317 12.07 -12.67 -3.13
C VAL A 317 12.24 -12.06 -1.75
N ASP A 318 13.50 -11.82 -1.35
CA ASP A 318 13.83 -10.98 -0.21
C ASP A 318 14.08 -9.54 -0.70
N PRO A 319 13.13 -8.61 -0.46
CA PRO A 319 13.29 -7.24 -0.93
C PRO A 319 14.39 -6.47 -0.18
N SER A 320 14.84 -6.93 0.99
CA SER A 320 15.92 -6.32 1.75
C SER A 320 17.32 -6.71 1.24
N ASP A 321 17.40 -7.80 0.46
CA ASP A 321 18.64 -8.20 -0.22
C ASP A 321 18.67 -7.71 -1.67
N PRO A 322 19.52 -6.73 -2.00
CA PRO A 322 19.67 -6.24 -3.36
C PRO A 322 20.06 -7.32 -4.39
N LYS A 323 20.70 -8.41 -3.95
CA LYS A 323 21.04 -9.54 -4.83
C LYS A 323 19.77 -10.32 -5.17
N SER A 324 18.95 -10.66 -4.19
CA SER A 324 17.66 -11.34 -4.39
C SER A 324 16.76 -10.55 -5.36
N VAL A 325 16.68 -9.23 -5.17
CA VAL A 325 15.89 -8.35 -6.07
C VAL A 325 16.42 -8.35 -7.50
N ARG A 326 17.75 -8.24 -7.69
CA ARG A 326 18.34 -8.28 -9.04
C ARG A 326 18.09 -9.62 -9.72
N GLU A 327 18.33 -10.74 -9.04
CA GLU A 327 18.08 -12.08 -9.57
C GLU A 327 16.61 -12.27 -9.97
N ALA A 328 15.68 -11.76 -9.17
CA ALA A 328 14.26 -11.83 -9.48
C ALA A 328 13.87 -10.98 -10.70
N VAL A 329 14.45 -9.77 -10.84
CA VAL A 329 14.26 -8.94 -12.05
C VAL A 329 14.81 -9.64 -13.30
N GLU A 330 16.00 -10.23 -13.21
CA GLU A 330 16.61 -10.98 -14.31
C GLU A 330 15.78 -12.21 -14.70
N LEU A 331 15.27 -12.93 -13.70
CA LEU A 331 14.37 -14.07 -13.90
C LEU A 331 13.08 -13.67 -14.63
N GLY A 332 12.44 -12.59 -14.17
CA GLY A 332 11.24 -12.05 -14.81
C GLY A 332 11.50 -11.56 -16.24
N ARG A 333 12.63 -10.90 -16.46
CA ARG A 333 13.06 -10.42 -17.78
C ARG A 333 13.35 -11.56 -18.75
N ALA A 334 13.98 -12.62 -18.30
CA ALA A 334 14.25 -13.82 -19.09
C ALA A 334 12.96 -14.59 -19.43
N GLU A 335 11.95 -14.56 -18.55
CA GLU A 335 10.67 -15.24 -18.78
C GLU A 335 9.74 -14.47 -19.72
N ALA A 336 9.86 -13.14 -19.80
CA ALA A 336 8.97 -12.29 -20.60
C ALA A 336 8.84 -12.71 -22.08
N PRO A 337 9.92 -13.11 -22.80
CA PRO A 337 9.80 -13.63 -24.18
C PRO A 337 9.01 -14.93 -24.28
N ARG A 338 9.07 -15.79 -23.26
CA ARG A 338 8.32 -17.06 -23.21
C ARG A 338 6.82 -16.76 -23.03
N VAL A 339 6.51 -15.84 -22.10
CA VAL A 339 5.13 -15.38 -21.90
C VAL A 339 4.59 -14.71 -23.17
N LEU A 340 5.39 -13.87 -23.85
CA LEU A 340 4.98 -13.27 -25.12
C LEU A 340 4.59 -14.34 -26.16
N LYS A 341 5.45 -15.33 -26.40
CA LYS A 341 5.15 -16.42 -27.36
C LYS A 341 3.90 -17.19 -26.99
N PHE A 342 3.70 -17.42 -25.69
CA PHE A 342 2.52 -18.09 -25.18
C PHE A 342 1.25 -17.26 -25.42
N LEU A 343 1.27 -15.96 -25.11
CA LEU A 343 0.14 -15.06 -25.32
C LEU A 343 -0.17 -14.87 -26.81
N GLN A 344 0.84 -14.75 -27.66
CA GLN A 344 0.66 -14.66 -29.13
C GLN A 344 -0.13 -15.85 -29.69
N LYS A 345 0.08 -17.05 -29.13
CA LYS A 345 -0.60 -18.28 -29.57
C LYS A 345 -2.01 -18.43 -28.96
N ASN A 346 -2.22 -18.00 -27.72
CA ASN A 346 -3.36 -18.42 -26.91
C ASN A 346 -4.33 -17.29 -26.57
N LEU A 347 -3.92 -16.01 -26.70
CA LEU A 347 -4.76 -14.88 -26.31
C LEU A 347 -5.14 -14.03 -27.53
N PRO A 348 -6.43 -13.88 -27.85
CA PRO A 348 -6.87 -13.00 -28.95
C PRO A 348 -6.30 -11.60 -28.81
N GLY A 349 -5.94 -10.99 -29.96
CA GLY A 349 -5.37 -9.65 -29.99
C GLY A 349 -3.88 -9.55 -29.68
N PHE A 350 -3.24 -10.63 -29.20
CA PHE A 350 -1.79 -10.66 -28.92
C PHE A 350 -0.94 -11.27 -30.05
N ASN A 351 -1.53 -11.78 -31.11
CA ASN A 351 -0.82 -12.48 -32.21
C ASN A 351 0.30 -11.65 -32.87
N ARG A 352 0.23 -10.32 -32.84
CA ARG A 352 1.26 -9.40 -33.36
C ARG A 352 1.94 -8.58 -32.25
N ALA A 353 1.63 -8.88 -30.99
CA ALA A 353 2.22 -8.18 -29.86
C ALA A 353 3.74 -8.36 -29.85
N LYS A 354 4.44 -7.40 -29.30
CA LYS A 354 5.89 -7.41 -29.04
C LYS A 354 6.11 -6.95 -27.61
N LEU A 355 7.24 -7.34 -27.01
CA LEU A 355 7.67 -6.75 -25.76
C LEU A 355 7.93 -5.26 -25.96
N ASP A 356 7.54 -4.48 -24.96
CA ASP A 356 7.89 -3.08 -24.83
C ASP A 356 8.98 -2.95 -23.74
N GLU A 357 9.31 -1.74 -23.32
CA GLU A 357 10.29 -1.49 -22.26
C GLU A 357 9.86 -2.16 -20.95
N LEU A 358 10.67 -3.08 -20.44
CA LEU A 358 10.39 -3.85 -19.23
C LEU A 358 10.91 -3.11 -17.99
N PRO A 359 10.27 -3.29 -16.81
CA PRO A 359 10.70 -2.61 -15.59
C PRO A 359 12.06 -3.10 -15.10
N ASP A 360 12.77 -2.19 -14.39
CA ASP A 360 14.02 -2.49 -13.70
C ASP A 360 13.79 -2.89 -12.24
N TYR A 361 12.55 -2.94 -11.80
CA TYR A 361 12.17 -3.23 -10.43
C TYR A 361 10.89 -4.08 -10.36
N LEU A 362 10.64 -4.67 -9.20
CA LEU A 362 9.48 -5.52 -8.95
C LEU A 362 8.36 -4.73 -8.27
N TYR A 363 7.14 -5.18 -8.44
CA TYR A 363 6.06 -4.84 -7.53
C TYR A 363 6.14 -5.76 -6.30
N ILE A 364 6.64 -5.23 -5.19
CA ILE A 364 6.71 -5.91 -3.89
C ILE A 364 5.41 -5.64 -3.13
N ARG A 365 4.65 -6.69 -2.80
CA ARG A 365 3.37 -6.58 -2.11
C ARG A 365 3.49 -6.54 -0.61
N GLU A 366 4.40 -7.32 -0.08
CA GLU A 366 4.56 -7.57 1.35
C GLU A 366 6.01 -7.74 1.71
N PHE A 367 6.37 -7.20 2.85
CA PHE A 367 7.60 -7.48 3.56
C PHE A 367 7.36 -7.30 5.06
N ASP A 368 8.42 -7.31 5.88
CA ASP A 368 8.34 -7.14 7.32
C ASP A 368 7.61 -5.86 7.71
N ARG A 369 6.67 -6.03 8.63
CA ARG A 369 5.96 -4.95 9.33
C ARG A 369 6.24 -5.07 10.83
N TYR A 370 6.18 -3.96 11.53
CA TYR A 370 6.53 -3.88 12.95
C TYR A 370 5.37 -3.36 13.79
N GLU A 371 5.31 -3.77 15.08
CA GLU A 371 4.20 -3.41 15.96
C GLU A 371 4.00 -1.89 16.05
N THR A 372 2.78 -1.48 15.77
CA THR A 372 2.28 -0.12 15.94
C THR A 372 1.40 -0.02 17.18
N LEU A 373 0.98 1.17 17.57
CA LEU A 373 0.09 1.37 18.72
C LEU A 373 -1.25 0.66 18.56
N TYR A 374 -1.68 0.43 17.30
CA TYR A 374 -2.83 -0.41 16.97
C TYR A 374 -2.53 -1.23 15.72
N VAL A 375 -2.73 -2.54 15.79
CA VAL A 375 -2.62 -3.45 14.65
C VAL A 375 -4.02 -3.81 14.19
N LEU A 376 -4.40 -3.34 13.00
CA LEU A 376 -5.69 -3.65 12.37
C LEU A 376 -5.85 -5.16 12.16
N LYS A 377 -7.04 -5.69 12.46
CA LYS A 377 -7.40 -7.10 12.35
C LYS A 377 -8.54 -7.28 11.35
N ARG A 378 -8.70 -8.49 10.85
CA ARG A 378 -9.79 -8.86 9.93
C ARG A 378 -11.17 -8.41 10.41
N ASP A 379 -11.45 -8.60 11.70
CA ASP A 379 -12.76 -8.24 12.27
C ASP A 379 -13.01 -6.73 12.25
N ASP A 380 -11.99 -5.90 12.45
CA ASP A 380 -12.12 -4.44 12.32
C ASP A 380 -12.62 -4.05 10.92
N LEU A 381 -12.11 -4.74 9.90
CA LEU A 381 -12.47 -4.50 8.50
C LEU A 381 -13.88 -4.99 8.20
N LEU A 382 -14.17 -6.26 8.51
CA LEU A 382 -15.45 -6.90 8.16
C LEU A 382 -16.63 -6.32 8.92
N GLN A 383 -16.40 -5.81 10.15
CA GLN A 383 -17.42 -5.12 10.95
C GLN A 383 -17.52 -3.63 10.63
N SER A 384 -16.79 -3.15 9.60
CA SER A 384 -16.81 -1.73 9.21
C SER A 384 -16.46 -0.78 10.36
N ARG A 385 -15.49 -1.18 11.20
CA ARG A 385 -15.14 -0.41 12.40
C ARG A 385 -14.56 0.94 12.05
N MET A 386 -15.06 1.98 12.70
CA MET A 386 -14.54 3.34 12.65
C MET A 386 -13.89 3.69 13.98
N PHE A 387 -12.80 4.46 13.94
CA PHE A 387 -12.04 4.85 15.11
C PHE A 387 -12.11 6.37 15.30
N PRO A 388 -12.05 6.88 16.56
CA PRO A 388 -12.00 8.32 16.79
C PRO A 388 -10.83 9.02 16.10
N ASP A 389 -9.69 8.32 15.97
CA ASP A 389 -8.43 8.78 15.40
C ASP A 389 -8.24 8.33 13.94
N ASN A 390 -9.31 8.19 13.17
CA ASN A 390 -9.20 7.86 11.74
C ASN A 390 -8.40 8.91 10.98
N VAL A 391 -7.45 8.46 10.19
CA VAL A 391 -6.70 9.25 9.20
C VAL A 391 -6.97 8.80 7.76
N SER A 392 -7.69 7.69 7.58
CA SER A 392 -8.12 7.19 6.27
C SER A 392 -9.35 6.29 6.38
N ILE A 393 -9.91 5.97 5.21
CA ILE A 393 -10.99 4.98 5.02
C ILE A 393 -10.57 3.99 3.96
N GLY A 394 -10.66 2.69 4.27
CA GLY A 394 -10.48 1.59 3.33
C GLY A 394 -11.81 0.93 2.96
N GLY A 395 -11.81 0.06 1.95
CA GLY A 395 -13.00 -0.65 1.46
C GLY A 395 -12.71 -1.62 0.33
N TYR A 396 -11.55 -2.28 0.37
CA TYR A 396 -11.11 -3.25 -0.63
C TYR A 396 -11.22 -4.67 -0.08
N ALA A 397 -11.36 -5.67 -0.97
CA ALA A 397 -11.33 -7.08 -0.58
C ALA A 397 -10.01 -7.42 0.16
N ILE A 398 -10.08 -8.32 1.14
CA ILE A 398 -8.88 -8.81 1.81
C ILE A 398 -8.24 -9.85 0.88
N ASP A 399 -7.45 -9.34 -0.07
CA ASP A 399 -6.81 -10.11 -1.14
C ASP A 399 -5.39 -10.51 -0.72
N VAL A 400 -5.25 -11.76 -0.30
CA VAL A 400 -3.96 -12.39 0.01
C VAL A 400 -3.45 -13.08 -1.26
N GLN A 401 -2.40 -12.54 -1.85
CA GLN A 401 -1.78 -13.13 -3.05
C GLN A 401 -1.00 -14.39 -2.70
N GLY A 402 -0.75 -15.20 -3.72
CA GLY A 402 -0.04 -16.48 -3.56
C GLY A 402 1.35 -16.33 -2.94
N THR A 403 1.71 -17.34 -2.16
CA THR A 403 3.06 -17.59 -1.65
C THR A 403 3.61 -18.85 -2.30
N ARG A 404 4.87 -19.21 -2.04
CA ARG A 404 5.44 -20.47 -2.53
C ARG A 404 4.63 -21.68 -2.08
N ARG A 405 4.20 -21.71 -0.81
CA ARG A 405 3.45 -22.84 -0.23
C ARG A 405 1.99 -22.84 -0.65
N PHE A 406 1.40 -21.66 -0.87
CA PHE A 406 0.00 -21.47 -1.23
C PHE A 406 -0.11 -20.61 -2.48
N PRO A 407 0.28 -21.14 -3.65
CA PRO A 407 0.50 -20.34 -4.86
C PRO A 407 -0.77 -19.70 -5.44
N ASP A 408 -1.96 -20.11 -5.00
CA ASP A 408 -3.23 -19.54 -5.47
C ASP A 408 -3.69 -18.35 -4.63
N GLY A 409 -3.17 -18.21 -3.40
CA GLY A 409 -3.63 -17.18 -2.48
C GLY A 409 -5.07 -17.39 -2.01
N ALA A 410 -5.67 -16.37 -1.41
CA ALA A 410 -7.05 -16.41 -0.93
C ALA A 410 -7.68 -15.02 -0.78
N VAL A 411 -8.99 -14.92 -0.94
CA VAL A 411 -9.78 -13.76 -0.53
C VAL A 411 -10.44 -14.05 0.82
N LEU A 412 -9.99 -13.38 1.89
CA LEU A 412 -10.43 -13.63 3.26
C LEU A 412 -11.70 -12.88 3.66
N GLY A 413 -12.24 -12.07 2.77
CA GLY A 413 -13.49 -11.34 2.96
C GLY A 413 -13.53 -10.07 2.11
N LYS A 414 -14.71 -9.45 2.07
CA LYS A 414 -14.95 -8.20 1.36
C LYS A 414 -15.63 -7.21 2.30
N PRO A 415 -14.88 -6.34 2.96
CA PRO A 415 -15.45 -5.28 3.80
C PRO A 415 -16.24 -4.26 2.96
N ASP A 416 -17.16 -3.56 3.61
CA ASP A 416 -17.79 -2.35 3.04
C ASP A 416 -16.77 -1.21 3.09
N ARG A 417 -16.77 -0.45 4.16
CA ARG A 417 -15.77 0.57 4.45
C ARG A 417 -15.35 0.45 5.92
N TYR A 418 -14.10 0.76 6.19
CA TYR A 418 -13.55 0.72 7.55
C TYR A 418 -12.55 1.84 7.76
N GLY A 419 -12.36 2.25 9.01
CA GLY A 419 -11.40 3.28 9.36
C GLY A 419 -9.97 2.76 9.47
N LEU A 420 -9.00 3.60 9.12
CA LEU A 420 -7.59 3.39 9.43
C LEU A 420 -7.19 4.43 10.47
N PRO A 421 -6.94 4.01 11.74
CA PRO A 421 -6.60 4.94 12.81
C PRO A 421 -5.13 5.40 12.71
N LEU A 422 -4.83 6.62 13.17
CA LEU A 422 -3.47 7.14 13.25
C LEU A 422 -2.53 6.17 13.97
N ARG A 423 -3.03 5.52 15.03
CA ARG A 423 -2.27 4.56 15.83
C ARG A 423 -1.73 3.37 15.03
N SER A 424 -2.29 3.04 13.87
CA SER A 424 -1.77 2.00 12.97
C SER A 424 -0.58 2.46 12.12
N PHE A 425 -0.18 3.71 12.26
CA PHE A 425 0.97 4.30 11.55
C PHE A 425 2.08 4.78 12.50
N LEU A 426 1.92 4.60 13.82
CA LEU A 426 2.89 4.99 14.84
C LEU A 426 3.50 3.75 15.48
N LEU A 427 4.82 3.57 15.38
CA LEU A 427 5.50 2.44 16.01
C LEU A 427 5.31 2.45 17.52
N LYS A 428 5.00 1.28 18.09
CA LYS A 428 4.68 1.15 19.51
C LYS A 428 5.86 1.51 20.42
N GLU A 429 7.05 1.06 20.05
CA GLU A 429 8.27 1.22 20.86
C GLU A 429 9.06 2.50 20.53
N MET A 430 8.67 3.25 19.50
CA MET A 430 9.38 4.44 19.02
C MET A 430 8.52 5.69 19.15
N ASP A 431 9.06 6.77 19.72
CA ASP A 431 8.34 8.02 19.94
C ASP A 431 8.12 8.83 18.65
N ASN A 432 9.08 8.79 17.75
CA ASN A 432 9.15 9.66 16.59
C ASN A 432 9.30 8.93 15.24
N VAL A 433 8.89 7.67 15.18
CA VAL A 433 8.93 6.91 13.92
C VAL A 433 7.52 6.55 13.46
N ILE A 434 7.20 6.98 12.25
CA ILE A 434 5.96 6.76 11.55
C ILE A 434 6.22 5.68 10.48
N VAL A 435 5.25 4.80 10.25
CA VAL A 435 5.25 3.87 9.13
C VAL A 435 4.18 4.27 8.12
N ALA A 436 4.50 4.31 6.85
CA ALA A 436 3.58 4.71 5.78
C ALA A 436 3.46 3.62 4.71
N GLY A 437 2.40 3.67 3.92
CA GLY A 437 2.19 2.72 2.84
C GLY A 437 2.03 1.29 3.33
N LYS A 438 2.71 0.36 2.70
CA LYS A 438 2.69 -1.09 2.99
C LYS A 438 3.23 -1.46 4.39
N ASN A 439 3.87 -0.51 5.07
CA ASN A 439 4.40 -0.70 6.42
C ASN A 439 3.35 -0.47 7.53
N ALA A 440 2.11 -0.08 7.20
CA ALA A 440 1.03 0.13 8.15
C ALA A 440 0.79 -1.09 9.05
N GLY A 441 0.47 -0.83 10.32
CA GLY A 441 0.19 -1.87 11.33
C GLY A 441 -1.09 -2.62 11.04
N ALA A 442 -0.97 -3.77 10.39
CA ALA A 442 -2.07 -4.68 10.09
C ALA A 442 -1.62 -6.13 10.27
N ALA A 443 -2.48 -6.95 10.88
CA ALA A 443 -2.29 -8.39 10.95
C ALA A 443 -2.39 -9.01 9.54
N ALA A 444 -1.81 -10.18 9.35
CA ALA A 444 -1.77 -10.85 8.06
C ALA A 444 -3.16 -11.03 7.44
N ASP A 445 -4.17 -11.33 8.26
CA ASP A 445 -5.57 -11.54 7.87
C ASP A 445 -6.35 -10.26 7.52
N ALA A 446 -5.77 -9.08 7.73
CA ALA A 446 -6.31 -7.77 7.34
C ALA A 446 -5.49 -7.12 6.22
N TYR A 447 -4.21 -7.47 6.15
CA TYR A 447 -3.22 -6.76 5.34
C TYR A 447 -3.55 -6.71 3.85
N GLY A 448 -4.16 -7.77 3.30
CA GLY A 448 -4.56 -7.83 1.89
C GLY A 448 -5.44 -6.66 1.43
N SER A 449 -6.22 -6.07 2.34
CA SER A 449 -7.02 -4.87 2.09
C SER A 449 -6.32 -3.58 2.51
N VAL A 450 -5.64 -3.57 3.65
CA VAL A 450 -5.03 -2.36 4.22
C VAL A 450 -3.94 -1.79 3.31
N ARG A 451 -3.12 -2.65 2.68
CA ARG A 451 -1.98 -2.28 1.83
C ARG A 451 -2.31 -1.59 0.51
N ILE A 452 -3.57 -1.49 0.13
CA ILE A 452 -3.97 -0.91 -1.16
C ILE A 452 -3.69 0.58 -1.15
N ILE A 453 -3.04 1.07 -2.21
CA ILE A 453 -2.52 2.44 -2.33
C ILE A 453 -3.53 3.51 -1.87
N PRO A 454 -4.80 3.55 -2.31
CA PRO A 454 -5.70 4.62 -1.88
C PRO A 454 -5.94 4.68 -0.37
N ASN A 455 -5.94 3.52 0.29
CA ASN A 455 -6.15 3.44 1.73
C ASN A 455 -4.98 4.05 2.51
N THR A 456 -3.75 3.67 2.15
CA THR A 456 -2.53 4.10 2.83
C THR A 456 -2.07 5.49 2.37
N ALA A 457 -2.35 5.87 1.13
CA ALA A 457 -2.01 7.17 0.58
C ALA A 457 -2.80 8.31 1.25
N LEU A 458 -4.11 8.12 1.45
CA LEU A 458 -4.91 9.09 2.19
C LEU A 458 -4.42 9.24 3.63
N ALA A 459 -4.10 8.12 4.31
CA ALA A 459 -3.52 8.17 5.65
C ALA A 459 -2.20 8.95 5.68
N ALA A 460 -1.33 8.71 4.72
CA ALA A 460 -0.03 9.39 4.61
C ALA A 460 -0.21 10.90 4.37
N GLU A 461 -1.11 11.31 3.47
CA GLU A 461 -1.42 12.72 3.25
C GLU A 461 -1.96 13.39 4.50
N VAL A 462 -2.93 12.76 5.18
CA VAL A 462 -3.49 13.30 6.43
C VAL A 462 -2.41 13.41 7.52
N ILE A 463 -1.56 12.39 7.69
CA ILE A 463 -0.44 12.46 8.65
C ILE A 463 0.50 13.62 8.31
N GLY A 464 0.80 13.86 7.03
CA GLY A 464 1.60 15.02 6.59
C GLY A 464 0.93 16.34 6.96
N ILE A 465 -0.39 16.48 6.81
CA ILE A 465 -1.16 17.64 7.25
C ILE A 465 -1.07 17.81 8.79
N LEU A 466 -1.22 16.71 9.54
CA LEU A 466 -1.10 16.74 11.02
C LEU A 466 0.29 17.21 11.46
N LEU A 467 1.35 16.70 10.85
CA LEU A 467 2.73 17.13 11.13
C LEU A 467 2.93 18.63 10.89
N GLY A 468 2.20 19.20 9.93
CA GLY A 468 2.25 20.63 9.62
C GLY A 468 1.45 21.50 10.58
N ARG A 469 0.33 21.01 11.10
CA ARG A 469 -0.69 21.82 11.80
C ARG A 469 -0.78 21.60 13.31
N GLU A 470 -0.39 20.42 13.79
CA GLU A 470 -0.53 20.08 15.21
C GLU A 470 0.77 20.36 15.97
N GLU A 471 0.63 21.01 17.13
CA GLU A 471 1.75 21.26 18.04
C GLU A 471 2.02 20.08 18.97
N LYS A 472 0.95 19.33 19.31
CA LYS A 472 1.07 18.10 20.10
C LYS A 472 1.79 17.02 19.28
N LYS A 473 2.61 16.21 19.97
CA LYS A 473 3.13 14.98 19.36
C LYS A 473 1.98 14.10 18.85
N LEU A 474 2.15 13.50 17.66
CA LEU A 474 1.10 12.68 17.05
C LEU A 474 0.54 11.59 17.97
N ARG A 475 1.40 10.96 18.78
CA ARG A 475 0.97 9.92 19.73
C ARG A 475 0.17 10.43 20.92
N ASN A 476 0.19 11.74 21.17
CA ASN A 476 -0.50 12.41 22.28
C ASN A 476 -1.82 13.05 21.82
N LEU A 477 -2.17 12.95 20.53
CA LEU A 477 -3.46 13.40 20.03
C LEU A 477 -4.57 12.50 20.57
N ASP A 478 -5.59 13.11 21.16
CA ASP A 478 -6.72 12.44 21.77
C ASP A 478 -8.02 12.56 20.95
N ALA A 479 -9.11 12.00 21.43
CA ALA A 479 -10.39 12.01 20.74
C ALA A 479 -10.95 13.43 20.55
N GLU A 480 -10.69 14.39 21.46
CA GLU A 480 -11.13 15.77 21.32
C GLU A 480 -10.32 16.50 20.24
N ASP A 481 -9.00 16.26 20.20
CA ASP A 481 -8.17 16.76 19.09
C ASP A 481 -8.73 16.27 17.75
N PHE A 482 -9.08 14.97 17.64
CA PHE A 482 -9.61 14.40 16.40
C PHE A 482 -10.99 14.94 16.01
N LYS A 483 -11.83 15.39 16.93
CA LYS A 483 -13.06 16.10 16.55
C LYS A 483 -12.76 17.40 15.80
N ARG A 484 -11.75 18.14 16.25
CA ARG A 484 -11.27 19.37 15.59
C ARG A 484 -10.56 19.05 14.27
N ILE A 485 -9.67 18.05 14.28
CA ILE A 485 -8.92 17.58 13.12
C ILE A 485 -9.87 17.18 11.99
N HIS A 486 -10.82 16.31 12.25
CA HIS A 486 -11.79 15.87 11.25
C HIS A 486 -12.62 17.01 10.68
N ARG A 487 -12.90 18.05 11.47
CA ARG A 487 -13.62 19.22 10.99
C ARG A 487 -12.80 20.00 9.96
N TYR A 488 -11.54 20.32 10.25
CA TYR A 488 -10.73 21.04 9.28
C TYR A 488 -10.34 20.17 8.08
N LEU A 489 -10.16 18.86 8.24
CA LEU A 489 -9.95 17.96 7.11
C LEU A 489 -11.11 18.01 6.11
N ASP A 490 -12.35 18.01 6.61
CA ASP A 490 -13.54 18.14 5.75
C ASP A 490 -13.65 19.53 5.12
N GLN A 491 -13.51 20.59 5.92
CA GLN A 491 -13.77 21.96 5.50
C GLN A 491 -12.70 22.52 4.56
N GLU A 492 -11.42 22.24 4.83
CA GLU A 492 -10.30 22.86 4.12
C GLU A 492 -9.72 21.95 3.03
N TYR A 493 -9.80 20.61 3.21
CA TYR A 493 -9.20 19.64 2.28
C TYR A 493 -10.24 18.76 1.57
N GLY A 494 -11.51 18.82 1.95
CA GLY A 494 -12.55 17.93 1.42
C GLY A 494 -12.34 16.45 1.78
N ILE A 495 -11.56 16.18 2.84
CA ILE A 495 -11.22 14.83 3.30
C ILE A 495 -12.19 14.40 4.40
N ARG A 496 -12.97 13.34 4.15
CA ARG A 496 -14.01 12.83 5.06
C ARG A 496 -13.65 11.44 5.53
N VAL A 497 -13.13 11.35 6.75
CA VAL A 497 -12.68 10.09 7.37
C VAL A 497 -13.53 9.67 8.57
N ARG A 498 -14.66 10.35 8.79
CA ARG A 498 -15.66 9.97 9.79
C ARG A 498 -16.62 8.87 9.29
N ALA A 499 -17.33 8.26 10.26
CA ALA A 499 -18.44 7.35 9.98
C ALA A 499 -19.56 8.01 9.18
#